data_d5a7bc18348c20ebd2b46beb46ed2f63
#
_entry.id   d5a7bc18348c20ebd2b46beb46ed2f63
#
_cell.length_a   1.000
_cell.length_b   1.000
_cell.length_c   1.000
_cell.angle_alpha   90.00
_cell.angle_beta   90.00
_cell.angle_gamma   90.00
#
_symmetry.space_group_name_H-M   'P 1'
#
loop_
_entity.id
_entity.type
_entity.pdbx_description
1 polymer ?
#
loop_
_entity_poly.entity_id
_entity_poly.type
_entity_poly.pdbx_seq_one_letter_code
_entity_poly.pdbx_strand_id
1 'polypeptide(L)'
;MANSPAVLDGYLSLSGALAKGILSAKTREQIALTVAEKNDCDYCLAAHSTIGKMVGLSIDQIQDSRRGSAIDPNVDALLRFASQVVQVQGKVSDSDLQVVRNAGYDDGAIAEVVANVALNIFTNYFNHVAGTEIDFPRAEPISKASESSSSGCETVHA
;
A
#
# COMPACT_ATOMS: atom_id res chain seq x y z
N MET A 1 16.99 13.02 -4.08
CA MET A 1 17.90 12.28 -3.17
C MET A 1 19.38 12.45 -3.54
N ALA A 2 19.75 12.62 -4.81
CA ALA A 2 21.15 12.68 -5.26
C ALA A 2 22.01 13.80 -4.64
N ASN A 3 21.40 14.83 -4.06
CA ASN A 3 22.13 15.90 -3.35
C ASN A 3 22.80 15.44 -2.03
N SER A 4 22.46 14.24 -1.54
CA SER A 4 23.10 13.61 -0.39
C SER A 4 23.44 12.15 -0.74
N PRO A 5 24.72 11.84 -0.98
CA PRO A 5 25.16 10.47 -1.24
C PRO A 5 24.71 9.49 -0.16
N ALA A 6 24.75 9.88 1.11
CA ALA A 6 24.35 9.04 2.23
C ALA A 6 22.85 8.70 2.19
N VAL A 7 22.00 9.66 1.83
CA VAL A 7 20.54 9.43 1.70
C VAL A 7 20.25 8.53 0.52
N LEU A 8 20.90 8.75 -0.62
CA LEU A 8 20.72 7.92 -1.82
C LEU A 8 21.20 6.49 -1.57
N ASP A 9 22.36 6.32 -0.96
CA ASP A 9 22.94 4.99 -0.65
C ASP A 9 22.04 4.22 0.34
N GLY A 10 21.59 4.88 1.41
CA GLY A 10 20.65 4.29 2.37
C GLY A 10 19.36 3.83 1.73
N TYR A 11 18.76 4.66 0.85
CA TYR A 11 17.56 4.29 0.10
C TYR A 11 17.79 3.10 -0.81
N LEU A 12 18.84 3.14 -1.63
CA LEU A 12 19.15 2.06 -2.58
C LEU A 12 19.49 0.75 -1.87
N SER A 13 20.21 0.83 -0.74
CA SER A 13 20.55 -0.35 0.05
C SER A 13 19.33 -1.01 0.66
N LEU A 14 18.42 -0.25 1.29
CA LEU A 14 17.20 -0.79 1.86
C LEU A 14 16.25 -1.33 0.78
N SER A 15 16.02 -0.57 -0.29
CA SER A 15 15.19 -0.98 -1.41
C SER A 15 15.73 -2.26 -2.08
N GLY A 16 17.04 -2.31 -2.31
CA GLY A 16 17.71 -3.46 -2.91
C GLY A 16 17.70 -4.72 -2.01
N ALA A 17 17.75 -4.56 -0.69
CA ALA A 17 17.59 -5.66 0.25
C ALA A 17 16.16 -6.21 0.22
N LEU A 18 15.15 -5.35 0.33
CA LEU A 18 13.73 -5.73 0.31
C LEU A 18 13.31 -6.35 -1.04
N ALA A 19 13.96 -5.96 -2.14
CA ALA A 19 13.71 -6.59 -3.44
C ALA A 19 14.10 -8.08 -3.50
N LYS A 20 14.97 -8.53 -2.58
CA LYS A 20 15.43 -9.93 -2.45
C LYS A 20 14.73 -10.67 -1.30
N GLY A 21 13.80 -10.01 -0.63
CA GLY A 21 13.04 -10.58 0.48
C GLY A 21 11.98 -11.59 0.00
N ILE A 22 11.14 -12.03 0.92
CA ILE A 22 10.13 -13.07 0.67
C ILE A 22 8.85 -12.50 0.04
N LEU A 23 8.60 -11.18 0.18
CA LEU A 23 7.44 -10.55 -0.44
C LEU A 23 7.62 -10.43 -1.96
N SER A 24 6.63 -10.88 -2.73
CA SER A 24 6.64 -10.78 -4.18
C SER A 24 6.72 -9.32 -4.65
N ALA A 25 7.23 -9.09 -5.87
CA ALA A 25 7.23 -7.75 -6.47
C ALA A 25 5.81 -7.15 -6.52
N LYS A 26 4.78 -7.96 -6.85
CA LYS A 26 3.38 -7.53 -6.82
C LYS A 26 2.96 -7.07 -5.44
N THR A 27 3.25 -7.86 -4.40
CA THR A 27 2.87 -7.55 -3.01
C THR A 27 3.55 -6.26 -2.53
N ARG A 28 4.82 -6.05 -2.89
CA ARG A 28 5.52 -4.80 -2.54
C ARG A 28 4.90 -3.58 -3.22
N GLU A 29 4.51 -3.68 -4.49
CA GLU A 29 3.81 -2.59 -5.18
C GLU A 29 2.41 -2.34 -4.58
N GLN A 30 1.69 -3.38 -4.16
CA GLN A 30 0.41 -3.24 -3.48
C GLN A 30 0.55 -2.51 -2.13
N ILE A 31 1.59 -2.84 -1.34
CA ILE A 31 1.92 -2.10 -0.11
C ILE A 31 2.25 -0.64 -0.45
N ALA A 32 3.07 -0.40 -1.48
CA ALA A 32 3.46 0.94 -1.88
C ALA A 32 2.24 1.80 -2.28
N LEU A 33 1.29 1.24 -3.02
CA LEU A 33 0.02 1.89 -3.38
C LEU A 33 -0.82 2.22 -2.14
N THR A 34 -0.94 1.26 -1.21
CA THR A 34 -1.65 1.47 0.07
C THR A 34 -1.04 2.62 0.87
N VAL A 35 0.29 2.65 0.99
CA VAL A 35 1.00 3.68 1.76
C VAL A 35 0.93 5.04 1.06
N ALA A 36 1.08 5.07 -0.28
CA ALA A 36 1.00 6.30 -1.06
C ALA A 36 -0.38 6.97 -0.98
N GLU A 37 -1.47 6.18 -1.00
CA GLU A 37 -2.83 6.70 -0.82
C GLU A 37 -3.05 7.25 0.59
N LYS A 38 -2.55 6.57 1.61
CA LYS A 38 -2.67 7.03 3.02
C LYS A 38 -1.89 8.31 3.30
N ASN A 39 -0.84 8.57 2.54
CA ASN A 39 0.00 9.75 2.68
C ASN A 39 -0.30 10.84 1.63
N ASP A 40 -1.36 10.69 0.83
CA ASP A 40 -1.74 11.63 -0.24
C ASP A 40 -0.58 11.98 -1.19
N CYS A 41 0.27 10.97 -1.55
CA CYS A 41 1.44 11.20 -2.39
C CYS A 41 1.10 10.95 -3.88
N ASP A 42 0.64 11.98 -4.59
CA ASP A 42 0.26 11.90 -6.01
C ASP A 42 1.38 11.38 -6.91
N TYR A 43 2.62 11.84 -6.69
CA TYR A 43 3.78 11.32 -7.42
C TYR A 43 3.93 9.80 -7.22
N CYS A 44 3.85 9.36 -5.97
CA CYS A 44 4.03 7.96 -5.62
C CYS A 44 2.88 7.10 -6.17
N LEU A 45 1.63 7.61 -6.12
CA LEU A 45 0.48 6.94 -6.73
C LEU A 45 0.66 6.75 -8.23
N ALA A 46 1.12 7.78 -8.94
CA ALA A 46 1.38 7.72 -10.39
C ALA A 46 2.49 6.71 -10.71
N ALA A 47 3.62 6.79 -10.00
CA ALA A 47 4.76 5.89 -10.17
C ALA A 47 4.39 4.44 -9.89
N HIS A 48 3.83 4.14 -8.69
CA HIS A 48 3.49 2.77 -8.28
C HIS A 48 2.30 2.19 -9.06
N SER A 49 1.37 3.01 -9.58
CA SER A 49 0.35 2.54 -10.52
C SER A 49 0.97 2.08 -11.84
N THR A 50 2.00 2.77 -12.31
CA THR A 50 2.72 2.39 -13.53
C THR A 50 3.57 1.15 -13.30
N ILE A 51 4.37 1.10 -12.23
CA ILE A 51 5.22 -0.06 -11.89
C ILE A 51 4.35 -1.27 -11.58
N GLY A 52 3.22 -1.10 -10.87
CA GLY A 52 2.27 -2.15 -10.58
C GLY A 52 1.77 -2.86 -11.84
N LYS A 53 1.42 -2.09 -12.88
CA LYS A 53 1.08 -2.67 -14.20
C LYS A 53 2.24 -3.46 -14.80
N MET A 54 3.47 -2.96 -14.70
CA MET A 54 4.66 -3.63 -15.24
C MET A 54 4.95 -4.97 -14.53
N VAL A 55 4.67 -5.07 -13.23
CA VAL A 55 4.79 -6.33 -12.48
C VAL A 55 3.54 -7.21 -12.58
N GLY A 56 2.54 -6.81 -13.36
CA GLY A 56 1.37 -7.60 -13.72
C GLY A 56 0.17 -7.45 -12.76
N LEU A 57 0.02 -6.31 -12.08
CA LEU A 57 -1.24 -5.96 -11.42
C LEU A 57 -2.26 -5.47 -12.45
N SER A 58 -3.50 -5.89 -12.32
CA SER A 58 -4.63 -5.34 -13.07
C SER A 58 -5.00 -3.94 -12.54
N ILE A 59 -5.80 -3.20 -13.32
CA ILE A 59 -6.31 -1.89 -12.89
C ILE A 59 -7.14 -2.04 -11.59
N ASP A 60 -7.97 -3.06 -11.51
CA ASP A 60 -8.80 -3.32 -10.32
C ASP A 60 -7.92 -3.64 -9.09
N GLN A 61 -6.89 -4.47 -9.25
CA GLN A 61 -5.92 -4.75 -8.18
C GLN A 61 -5.17 -3.50 -7.71
N ILE A 62 -4.82 -2.60 -8.62
CA ILE A 62 -4.20 -1.31 -8.27
C ILE A 62 -5.18 -0.47 -7.46
N GLN A 63 -6.44 -0.37 -7.89
CA GLN A 63 -7.46 0.40 -7.17
C GLN A 63 -7.79 -0.19 -5.80
N ASP A 64 -7.90 -1.51 -5.70
CA ASP A 64 -8.13 -2.19 -4.42
C ASP A 64 -6.96 -1.99 -3.47
N SER A 65 -5.72 -2.12 -3.97
CA SER A 65 -4.52 -1.88 -3.16
C SER A 65 -4.47 -0.44 -2.61
N ARG A 66 -4.87 0.55 -3.38
CA ARG A 66 -5.00 1.94 -2.91
C ARG A 66 -6.03 2.07 -1.78
N ARG A 67 -7.11 1.26 -1.80
CA ARG A 67 -8.09 1.18 -0.69
C ARG A 67 -7.55 0.40 0.53
N GLY A 68 -6.37 -0.21 0.43
CA GLY A 68 -5.83 -1.11 1.45
C GLY A 68 -6.58 -2.44 1.49
N SER A 69 -7.02 -2.93 0.35
CA SER A 69 -7.79 -4.18 0.21
C SER A 69 -7.33 -5.00 -0.99
N ALA A 70 -7.75 -6.27 -1.05
CA ALA A 70 -7.54 -7.16 -2.19
C ALA A 70 -8.62 -8.22 -2.28
N ILE A 71 -8.82 -8.82 -3.48
CA ILE A 71 -9.73 -9.97 -3.66
C ILE A 71 -9.17 -11.23 -2.97
N ASP A 72 -7.86 -11.46 -3.06
CA ASP A 72 -7.20 -12.55 -2.34
C ASP A 72 -7.23 -12.26 -0.82
N PRO A 73 -7.85 -13.11 0.01
CA PRO A 73 -8.03 -12.83 1.43
C PRO A 73 -6.72 -12.73 2.21
N ASN A 74 -5.67 -13.42 1.78
CA ASN A 74 -4.37 -13.34 2.43
C ASN A 74 -3.71 -12.00 2.12
N VAL A 75 -3.74 -11.56 0.86
CA VAL A 75 -3.25 -10.25 0.45
C VAL A 75 -4.09 -9.13 1.08
N ASP A 76 -5.41 -9.29 1.18
CA ASP A 76 -6.30 -8.32 1.84
C ASP A 76 -5.89 -8.11 3.31
N ALA A 77 -5.67 -9.19 4.06
CA ALA A 77 -5.21 -9.11 5.44
C ALA A 77 -3.87 -8.37 5.57
N LEU A 78 -2.93 -8.64 4.65
CA LEU A 78 -1.63 -7.97 4.62
C LEU A 78 -1.77 -6.47 4.31
N LEU A 79 -2.59 -6.08 3.33
CA LEU A 79 -2.78 -4.67 2.96
C LEU A 79 -3.53 -3.89 4.04
N ARG A 80 -4.52 -4.50 4.71
CA ARG A 80 -5.16 -3.93 5.90
C ARG A 80 -4.15 -3.71 7.02
N PHE A 81 -3.27 -4.68 7.25
CA PHE A 81 -2.20 -4.54 8.23
C PHE A 81 -1.24 -3.41 7.86
N ALA A 82 -0.77 -3.33 6.61
CA ALA A 82 0.07 -2.23 6.15
C ALA A 82 -0.60 -0.86 6.32
N SER A 83 -1.89 -0.76 5.97
CA SER A 83 -2.71 0.43 6.19
C SER A 83 -2.78 0.80 7.67
N GLN A 84 -3.00 -0.18 8.55
CA GLN A 84 -3.06 0.01 9.99
C GLN A 84 -1.73 0.50 10.56
N VAL A 85 -0.60 -0.10 10.12
CA VAL A 85 0.76 0.34 10.52
C VAL A 85 0.96 1.83 10.23
N VAL A 86 0.54 2.33 9.06
CA VAL A 86 0.60 3.75 8.73
C VAL A 86 -0.31 4.57 9.65
N GLN A 87 -1.56 4.16 9.79
CA GLN A 87 -2.60 4.92 10.49
C GLN A 87 -2.31 5.10 11.97
N VAL A 88 -1.82 4.06 12.64
CA VAL A 88 -1.49 4.09 14.08
C VAL A 88 0.00 4.30 14.35
N GLN A 89 0.78 4.62 13.32
CA GLN A 89 2.23 4.90 13.45
C GLN A 89 2.99 3.72 14.10
N GLY A 90 2.67 2.50 13.67
CA GLY A 90 3.28 1.27 14.16
C GLY A 90 2.71 0.74 15.48
N LYS A 91 1.78 1.43 16.14
CA LYS A 91 1.14 1.00 17.41
C LYS A 91 0.02 0.01 17.16
N VAL A 92 0.29 -1.03 16.38
CA VAL A 92 -0.68 -2.10 16.09
C VAL A 92 -0.95 -2.94 17.32
N SER A 93 -2.14 -3.52 17.39
CA SER A 93 -2.53 -4.43 18.49
C SER A 93 -2.09 -5.87 18.23
N ASP A 94 -2.10 -6.69 19.29
CA ASP A 94 -1.86 -8.13 19.16
C ASP A 94 -2.92 -8.79 18.25
N SER A 95 -4.15 -8.28 18.25
CA SER A 95 -5.20 -8.76 17.35
C SER A 95 -4.89 -8.48 15.88
N ASP A 96 -4.33 -7.31 15.55
CA ASP A 96 -3.91 -6.99 14.17
C ASP A 96 -2.80 -7.96 13.71
N LEU A 97 -1.83 -8.23 14.59
CA LEU A 97 -0.77 -9.21 14.32
C LEU A 97 -1.33 -10.62 14.14
N GLN A 98 -2.32 -11.02 14.95
CA GLN A 98 -2.90 -12.35 14.85
C GLN A 98 -3.66 -12.53 13.52
N VAL A 99 -4.36 -11.51 13.02
CA VAL A 99 -5.06 -11.55 11.73
C VAL A 99 -4.08 -11.81 10.58
N VAL A 100 -2.96 -11.10 10.54
CA VAL A 100 -1.98 -11.29 9.46
C VAL A 100 -1.25 -12.63 9.57
N ARG A 101 -0.99 -13.12 10.78
CA ARG A 101 -0.44 -14.47 10.99
C ARG A 101 -1.40 -15.57 10.54
N ASN A 102 -2.69 -15.42 10.83
CA ASN A 102 -3.72 -16.37 10.40
C ASN A 102 -3.89 -16.40 8.87
N ALA A 103 -3.54 -15.30 8.18
CA ALA A 103 -3.46 -15.22 6.73
C ALA A 103 -2.18 -15.87 6.15
N GLY A 104 -1.33 -16.50 6.99
CA GLY A 104 -0.17 -17.26 6.57
C GLY A 104 1.15 -16.48 6.50
N TYR A 105 1.19 -15.24 7.01
CA TYR A 105 2.41 -14.47 7.08
C TYR A 105 3.13 -14.69 8.40
N ASP A 106 4.35 -15.19 8.34
CA ASP A 106 5.21 -15.37 9.51
C ASP A 106 5.82 -14.04 9.99
N ASP A 107 6.54 -14.10 11.10
CA ASP A 107 7.17 -12.90 11.69
C ASP A 107 8.22 -12.26 10.74
N GLY A 108 8.84 -13.05 9.87
CA GLY A 108 9.75 -12.56 8.83
C GLY A 108 9.00 -11.72 7.79
N ALA A 109 7.87 -12.24 7.29
CA ALA A 109 7.01 -11.52 6.36
C ALA A 109 6.45 -10.22 6.99
N ILE A 110 6.03 -10.28 8.25
CA ILE A 110 5.53 -9.11 8.99
C ILE A 110 6.63 -8.05 9.11
N ALA A 111 7.86 -8.45 9.43
CA ALA A 111 9.00 -7.52 9.47
C ALA A 111 9.27 -6.87 8.09
N GLU A 112 9.18 -7.64 7.00
CA GLU A 112 9.31 -7.09 5.64
C GLU A 112 8.17 -6.12 5.27
N VAL A 113 6.92 -6.39 5.71
CA VAL A 113 5.80 -5.45 5.52
C VAL A 113 6.12 -4.13 6.21
N VAL A 114 6.53 -4.16 7.47
CA VAL A 114 6.88 -2.94 8.23
C VAL A 114 8.02 -2.18 7.57
N ALA A 115 9.06 -2.88 7.09
CA ALA A 115 10.18 -2.26 6.37
C ALA A 115 9.76 -1.64 5.03
N ASN A 116 8.87 -2.30 4.25
CA ASN A 116 8.31 -1.72 3.03
C ASN A 116 7.41 -0.51 3.32
N VAL A 117 6.62 -0.53 4.38
CA VAL A 117 5.84 0.64 4.84
C VAL A 117 6.78 1.80 5.15
N ALA A 118 7.83 1.57 5.95
CA ALA A 118 8.79 2.60 6.31
C ALA A 118 9.53 3.19 5.09
N LEU A 119 9.95 2.33 4.15
CA LEU A 119 10.57 2.76 2.89
C LEU A 119 9.64 3.67 2.08
N ASN A 120 8.37 3.31 1.98
CA ASN A 120 7.38 4.09 1.22
C ASN A 120 7.02 5.40 1.95
N ILE A 121 6.89 5.41 3.27
CA ILE A 121 6.72 6.66 4.04
C ILE A 121 7.88 7.60 3.77
N PHE A 122 9.12 7.10 3.83
CA PHE A 122 10.31 7.90 3.55
C PHE A 122 10.26 8.53 2.15
N THR A 123 9.95 7.75 1.10
CA THR A 123 9.87 8.27 -0.27
C THR A 123 8.70 9.21 -0.49
N ASN A 124 7.53 8.94 0.13
CA ASN A 124 6.37 9.82 0.05
C ASN A 124 6.69 11.19 0.66
N TYR A 125 7.24 11.22 1.88
CA TYR A 125 7.58 12.47 2.56
C TYR A 125 8.70 13.21 1.84
N PHE A 126 9.68 12.47 1.28
CA PHE A 126 10.71 13.07 0.46
C PHE A 126 10.12 13.79 -0.76
N ASN A 127 9.16 13.15 -1.46
CA ASN A 127 8.51 13.74 -2.63
C ASN A 127 7.65 14.96 -2.26
N HIS A 128 6.97 14.94 -1.12
CA HIS A 128 6.23 16.12 -0.61
C HIS A 128 7.18 17.29 -0.33
N VAL A 129 8.26 17.05 0.42
CA VAL A 129 9.23 18.10 0.76
C VAL A 129 9.96 18.64 -0.48
N ALA A 130 10.26 17.77 -1.44
CA ALA A 130 10.96 18.16 -2.67
C ALA A 130 10.03 18.81 -3.71
N GLY A 131 8.72 18.75 -3.54
CA GLY A 131 7.75 19.20 -4.55
C GLY A 131 7.96 18.50 -5.90
N THR A 132 8.17 17.16 -5.86
CA THR A 132 8.55 16.39 -7.06
C THR A 132 7.45 16.48 -8.13
N GLU A 133 7.82 16.95 -9.31
CA GLU A 133 6.91 16.99 -10.47
C GLU A 133 6.55 15.58 -10.94
N ILE A 134 5.26 15.36 -11.29
CA ILE A 134 4.77 14.05 -11.72
C ILE A 134 5.16 13.86 -13.19
N ASP A 135 6.06 12.94 -13.46
CA ASP A 135 6.54 12.51 -14.77
C ASP A 135 5.99 11.12 -15.21
N PHE A 136 5.02 10.60 -14.48
CA PHE A 136 4.24 9.40 -14.78
C PHE A 136 2.81 9.76 -15.18
N PRO A 137 2.08 8.85 -15.88
CA PRO A 137 0.64 9.02 -16.06
C PRO A 137 -0.05 9.16 -14.70
N ARG A 138 -0.87 10.21 -14.53
CA ARG A 138 -1.57 10.45 -13.26
C ARG A 138 -2.44 9.25 -12.90
N ALA A 139 -2.46 8.90 -11.62
CA ALA A 139 -3.36 7.88 -11.13
C ALA A 139 -4.81 8.40 -11.17
N GLU A 140 -5.72 7.58 -11.72
CA GLU A 140 -7.14 7.92 -11.74
C GLU A 140 -7.69 8.01 -10.31
N PRO A 141 -8.66 8.90 -10.05
CA PRO A 141 -9.32 8.94 -8.74
C PRO A 141 -9.92 7.58 -8.38
N ILE A 142 -9.86 7.21 -7.09
CA ILE A 142 -10.57 6.01 -6.63
C ILE A 142 -12.07 6.28 -6.76
N SER A 143 -12.78 5.48 -7.55
CA SER A 143 -14.24 5.50 -7.55
C SER A 143 -14.75 5.17 -6.14
N LYS A 144 -15.62 6.01 -5.58
CA LYS A 144 -16.32 5.66 -4.32
C LYS A 144 -16.99 4.31 -4.54
N ALA A 145 -16.73 3.34 -3.65
CA ALA A 145 -17.50 2.10 -3.65
C ALA A 145 -18.99 2.49 -3.63
N SER A 146 -19.76 1.97 -4.60
CA SER A 146 -21.20 2.17 -4.60
C SER A 146 -21.73 1.60 -3.29
N GLU A 147 -22.18 2.48 -2.38
CA GLU A 147 -22.98 2.06 -1.25
C GLU A 147 -24.18 1.34 -1.85
N SER A 148 -24.20 0.01 -1.72
CA SER A 148 -25.35 -0.80 -2.13
C SER A 148 -26.54 -0.35 -1.27
N SER A 149 -27.44 0.40 -1.91
CA SER A 149 -28.71 0.84 -1.36
C SER A 149 -29.51 -0.37 -0.89
N SER A 150 -29.47 -0.64 0.41
CA SER A 150 -30.50 -1.44 1.08
C SER A 150 -31.72 -0.57 1.29
N SER A 151 -32.47 -0.32 0.23
CA SER A 151 -33.78 0.29 0.32
C SER A 151 -34.87 -0.79 0.10
N GLY A 152 -35.73 -0.90 1.08
CA GLY A 152 -37.08 -1.38 0.85
C GLY A 152 -37.42 -2.74 1.43
N CYS A 153 -37.65 -2.79 2.73
CA CYS A 153 -38.68 -3.69 3.26
C CYS A 153 -39.94 -2.82 3.49
N GLU A 154 -40.78 -2.72 2.47
CA GLU A 154 -42.14 -2.22 2.63
C GLU A 154 -42.97 -3.27 3.36
N THR A 155 -43.32 -2.95 4.59
CA THR A 155 -44.38 -3.65 5.32
C THR A 155 -45.75 -3.27 4.73
N VAL A 156 -46.34 -4.17 4.01
CA VAL A 156 -47.73 -4.09 3.62
C VAL A 156 -48.55 -4.59 4.81
N HIS A 157 -49.30 -3.69 5.44
CA HIS A 157 -50.39 -4.03 6.34
C HIS A 157 -51.69 -4.08 5.52
N ALA A 158 -52.37 -5.22 5.59
CA ALA A 158 -53.79 -5.38 5.35
C ALA A 158 -54.41 -6.06 6.54
#